data_4a554bb81ff8e2f0313c1a9f37d1998f
#
_entry.id   4a554bb81ff8e2f0313c1a9f37d1998f
#
_cell.length_a   1.000
_cell.length_b   1.000
_cell.length_c   1.000
_cell.angle_alpha   90.00
_cell.angle_beta   90.00
_cell.angle_gamma   90.00
#
_symmetry.space_group_name_H-M   'P 1'
#
loop_
_entity.id
_entity.type
_entity.pdbx_description
1 polymer ?
#
loop_
_entity_poly.entity_id
_entity_poly.type
_entity_poly.pdbx_seq_one_letter_code
_entity_poly.pdbx_strand_id
1 'polypeptide(L)'
;MRILIELPTWLGDAVMATPAIENLVNFQNEVEITLIGSFVSIEVLKNHPKVIKTLVLDKKYPSLIKKSRELGHFELFFSFRSSFRSKFLKLLISANYKHQFSKTKYQNRHQVEKYNNFVNDSLGKNFPAGKLVIFQHSEFITNNASLPLLGINPGASYGSSKRWYPQEFAQVAAKLSSDYDIVIFGSPDEEDIAKDIEKSLIGKGVTNYQNLVGKTTIEELINQISSLDLFITGDSGPMHLAAASQVPTVAIFGPTRDDETSQWMNEKSVIVKKTLDCQPCMQRTCPLQHHNCMKLIKASEVFDVTKSLIKH
;
A
#
# COMPACT_ATOMS: atom_id res chain seq x y z
N MET A 1 -27.11 -2.65 10.18
CA MET A 1 -26.96 -1.51 9.24
C MET A 1 -26.13 -1.94 8.04
N ARG A 2 -26.63 -1.73 6.81
CA ARG A 2 -25.96 -2.12 5.56
C ARG A 2 -25.22 -0.93 4.96
N ILE A 3 -23.90 -1.05 4.85
CA ILE A 3 -23.03 -0.02 4.30
C ILE A 3 -22.41 -0.50 2.99
N LEU A 4 -22.50 0.31 1.94
CA LEU A 4 -21.77 0.12 0.70
C LEU A 4 -20.54 1.02 0.69
N ILE A 5 -19.36 0.45 0.46
CA ILE A 5 -18.09 1.19 0.40
C ILE A 5 -17.45 1.02 -0.97
N GLU A 6 -17.27 2.14 -1.71
CA GLU A 6 -16.41 2.19 -2.89
C GLU A 6 -14.97 2.48 -2.45
N LEU A 7 -14.11 1.47 -2.56
CA LEU A 7 -12.71 1.53 -2.16
C LEU A 7 -11.86 2.40 -3.09
N PRO A 8 -10.75 2.97 -2.62
CA PRO A 8 -9.72 3.55 -3.48
C PRO A 8 -9.21 2.54 -4.51
N THR A 9 -8.59 3.04 -5.58
CA THR A 9 -8.17 2.16 -6.70
C THR A 9 -6.88 1.38 -6.41
N TRP A 10 -5.94 2.02 -5.70
CA TRP A 10 -4.59 1.50 -5.49
C TRP A 10 -4.48 0.75 -4.18
N LEU A 11 -3.60 -0.25 -4.13
CA LEU A 11 -3.36 -1.08 -2.96
C LEU A 11 -3.04 -0.22 -1.71
N GLY A 12 -2.07 0.66 -1.81
CA GLY A 12 -1.66 1.51 -0.69
C GLY A 12 -2.78 2.44 -0.19
N ASP A 13 -3.54 3.05 -1.11
CA ASP A 13 -4.70 3.87 -0.75
C ASP A 13 -5.80 3.05 -0.05
N ALA A 14 -6.02 1.79 -0.47
CA ALA A 14 -6.98 0.89 0.16
C ALA A 14 -6.55 0.55 1.59
N VAL A 15 -5.27 0.26 1.81
CA VAL A 15 -4.70 0.04 3.15
C VAL A 15 -4.82 1.30 4.01
N MET A 16 -4.49 2.48 3.47
CA MET A 16 -4.61 3.76 4.20
C MET A 16 -6.07 4.16 4.51
N ALA A 17 -7.06 3.57 3.85
CA ALA A 17 -8.47 3.80 4.16
C ALA A 17 -8.97 2.95 5.35
N THR A 18 -8.22 1.93 5.80
CA THR A 18 -8.67 1.00 6.83
C THR A 18 -9.03 1.66 8.16
N PRO A 19 -8.30 2.64 8.73
CA PRO A 19 -8.71 3.27 9.98
C PRO A 19 -10.06 4.00 9.88
N ALA A 20 -10.34 4.61 8.73
CA ALA A 20 -11.62 5.24 8.47
C ALA A 20 -12.76 4.22 8.31
N ILE A 21 -12.47 3.05 7.73
CA ILE A 21 -13.42 1.94 7.60
C ILE A 21 -13.70 1.33 8.97
N GLU A 22 -12.69 1.14 9.83
CA GLU A 22 -12.87 0.69 11.21
C GLU A 22 -13.79 1.66 11.99
N ASN A 23 -13.65 2.96 11.79
CA ASN A 23 -14.54 3.95 12.41
C ASN A 23 -15.98 3.84 11.89
N LEU A 24 -16.21 3.46 10.62
CA LEU A 24 -17.55 3.15 10.12
C LEU A 24 -18.11 1.88 10.76
N VAL A 25 -17.29 0.85 10.96
CA VAL A 25 -17.68 -0.40 11.62
C VAL A 25 -18.08 -0.16 13.07
N ASN A 26 -17.28 0.63 13.77
CA ASN A 26 -17.48 0.91 15.19
C ASN A 26 -18.56 1.97 15.46
N PHE A 27 -19.08 2.60 14.42
CA PHE A 27 -20.15 3.62 14.54
C PHE A 27 -21.46 3.04 15.05
N GLN A 28 -21.76 1.75 14.75
CA GLN A 28 -22.95 1.04 15.25
C GLN A 28 -22.66 -0.44 15.52
N ASN A 29 -23.44 -1.05 16.41
CA ASN A 29 -23.21 -2.42 16.90
C ASN A 29 -23.33 -3.51 15.81
N GLU A 30 -24.24 -3.36 14.86
CA GLU A 30 -24.47 -4.36 13.81
C GLU A 30 -24.29 -3.75 12.43
N VAL A 31 -23.07 -3.86 11.87
CA VAL A 31 -22.73 -3.36 10.57
C VAL A 31 -22.40 -4.52 9.63
N GLU A 32 -23.01 -4.49 8.45
CA GLU A 32 -22.70 -5.37 7.32
C GLU A 32 -22.15 -4.53 6.19
N ILE A 33 -20.99 -4.88 5.68
CA ILE A 33 -20.28 -4.15 4.64
C ILE A 33 -20.36 -4.90 3.31
N THR A 34 -20.74 -4.18 2.26
CA THR A 34 -20.50 -4.57 0.89
C THR A 34 -19.37 -3.71 0.33
N LEU A 35 -18.29 -4.33 -0.16
CA LEU A 35 -17.18 -3.64 -0.79
C LEU A 35 -17.31 -3.65 -2.31
N ILE A 36 -17.09 -2.50 -2.93
CA ILE A 36 -16.94 -2.37 -4.38
C ILE A 36 -15.66 -1.62 -4.73
N GLY A 37 -14.95 -2.02 -5.78
CA GLY A 37 -13.68 -1.38 -6.12
C GLY A 37 -12.91 -2.07 -7.23
N SER A 38 -11.62 -1.79 -7.31
CA SER A 38 -10.69 -2.54 -8.16
C SER A 38 -10.43 -3.92 -7.56
N PHE A 39 -9.98 -4.87 -8.38
CA PHE A 39 -9.58 -6.19 -7.90
C PHE A 39 -8.58 -6.08 -6.73
N VAL A 40 -7.52 -5.31 -6.92
CA VAL A 40 -6.46 -5.15 -5.91
C VAL A 40 -7.00 -4.59 -4.57
N SER A 41 -7.87 -3.57 -4.61
CA SER A 41 -8.41 -3.00 -3.38
C SER A 41 -9.39 -3.92 -2.66
N ILE A 42 -10.16 -4.72 -3.40
CA ILE A 42 -11.05 -5.74 -2.84
C ILE A 42 -10.23 -6.83 -2.14
N GLU A 43 -9.19 -7.35 -2.78
CA GLU A 43 -8.34 -8.40 -2.21
C GLU A 43 -7.69 -8.01 -0.88
N VAL A 44 -7.35 -6.73 -0.69
CA VAL A 44 -6.78 -6.21 0.57
C VAL A 44 -7.77 -6.30 1.74
N LEU A 45 -9.08 -6.13 1.48
CA LEU A 45 -10.09 -5.93 2.52
C LEU A 45 -11.17 -7.00 2.56
N LYS A 46 -11.17 -7.96 1.61
CA LYS A 46 -12.23 -8.99 1.51
C LYS A 46 -12.39 -9.85 2.77
N ASN A 47 -11.29 -10.04 3.52
CA ASN A 47 -11.26 -10.88 4.72
C ASN A 47 -11.69 -10.13 6.00
N HIS A 48 -12.12 -8.88 5.89
CA HIS A 48 -12.62 -8.13 7.04
C HIS A 48 -13.90 -8.78 7.60
N PRO A 49 -14.01 -9.04 8.92
CA PRO A 49 -15.12 -9.81 9.52
C PRO A 49 -16.53 -9.26 9.26
N LYS A 50 -16.65 -7.97 8.98
CA LYS A 50 -17.94 -7.33 8.67
C LYS A 50 -18.26 -7.26 7.18
N VAL A 51 -17.38 -7.76 6.32
CA VAL A 51 -17.59 -7.81 4.87
C VAL A 51 -18.40 -9.06 4.54
N ILE A 52 -19.61 -8.84 4.05
CA ILE A 52 -20.55 -9.93 3.66
C ILE A 52 -20.58 -10.14 2.13
N LYS A 53 -20.16 -9.13 1.37
CA LYS A 53 -20.17 -9.18 -0.11
C LYS A 53 -19.08 -8.29 -0.70
N THR A 54 -18.48 -8.76 -1.78
CA THR A 54 -17.52 -7.98 -2.57
C THR A 54 -17.94 -7.96 -4.04
N LEU A 55 -17.64 -6.86 -4.75
CA LEU A 55 -17.92 -6.73 -6.17
C LEU A 55 -16.80 -5.92 -6.86
N VAL A 56 -16.04 -6.59 -7.70
CA VAL A 56 -15.03 -5.93 -8.53
C VAL A 56 -15.70 -5.11 -9.63
N LEU A 57 -15.37 -3.83 -9.71
CA LEU A 57 -15.87 -2.91 -10.73
C LEU A 57 -14.90 -2.86 -11.92
N ASP A 58 -15.36 -3.24 -13.10
CA ASP A 58 -14.61 -3.03 -14.32
C ASP A 58 -14.69 -1.56 -14.81
N LYS A 59 -13.90 -1.23 -15.84
CA LYS A 59 -13.80 0.17 -16.32
C LYS A 59 -14.99 0.63 -17.17
N LYS A 60 -15.88 -0.28 -17.64
CA LYS A 60 -16.94 0.02 -18.61
C LYS A 60 -18.20 0.58 -17.92
N TYR A 61 -18.75 1.69 -18.42
CA TYR A 61 -19.98 2.30 -17.89
C TYR A 61 -21.21 1.39 -17.95
N PRO A 62 -21.50 0.65 -19.05
CA PRO A 62 -22.64 -0.26 -19.08
C PRO A 62 -22.59 -1.33 -17.99
N SER A 63 -21.41 -1.89 -17.74
CA SER A 63 -21.23 -2.84 -16.65
C SER A 63 -21.45 -2.20 -15.27
N LEU A 64 -21.04 -0.94 -15.09
CA LEU A 64 -21.29 -0.20 -13.86
C LEU A 64 -22.78 -0.04 -13.57
N ILE A 65 -23.59 0.30 -14.61
CA ILE A 65 -25.05 0.40 -14.50
C ILE A 65 -25.66 -0.96 -14.16
N LYS A 66 -25.24 -2.03 -14.83
CA LYS A 66 -25.74 -3.39 -14.56
C LYS A 66 -25.44 -3.78 -13.11
N LYS A 67 -24.19 -3.68 -12.70
CA LYS A 67 -23.73 -4.05 -11.35
C LYS A 67 -24.40 -3.21 -10.26
N SER A 68 -24.62 -1.90 -10.47
CA SER A 68 -25.30 -1.06 -9.49
C SER A 68 -26.74 -1.48 -9.20
N ARG A 69 -27.46 -2.03 -10.20
CA ARG A 69 -28.81 -2.55 -10.03
C ARG A 69 -28.85 -3.86 -9.22
N GLU A 70 -27.78 -4.65 -9.27
CA GLU A 70 -27.65 -5.93 -8.55
C GLU A 70 -27.28 -5.76 -7.07
N LEU A 71 -26.86 -4.55 -6.66
CA LEU A 71 -26.41 -4.28 -5.30
C LEU A 71 -27.56 -4.14 -4.28
N GLY A 72 -28.75 -3.73 -4.72
CA GLY A 72 -29.89 -3.47 -3.83
C GLY A 72 -29.78 -2.13 -3.11
N HIS A 73 -30.45 -2.02 -1.95
CA HIS A 73 -30.54 -0.79 -1.16
C HIS A 73 -29.64 -0.85 0.08
N PHE A 74 -29.06 0.31 0.45
CA PHE A 74 -28.18 0.49 1.60
C PHE A 74 -28.64 1.65 2.48
N GLU A 75 -28.30 1.63 3.75
CA GLU A 75 -28.49 2.78 4.62
C GLU A 75 -27.45 3.86 4.32
N LEU A 76 -26.19 3.45 4.13
CA LEU A 76 -25.06 4.36 3.85
C LEU A 76 -24.27 3.91 2.62
N PHE A 77 -23.85 4.89 1.83
CA PHE A 77 -22.86 4.72 0.78
C PHE A 77 -21.69 5.67 0.99
N PHE A 78 -20.50 5.12 1.07
CA PHE A 78 -19.23 5.85 1.15
C PHE A 78 -18.37 5.59 -0.07
N SER A 79 -18.06 6.62 -0.85
CA SER A 79 -17.07 6.52 -1.92
C SER A 79 -15.77 7.18 -1.47
N PHE A 80 -14.70 6.40 -1.30
CA PHE A 80 -13.34 6.89 -1.02
C PHE A 80 -12.63 7.43 -2.26
N ARG A 81 -13.35 7.65 -3.34
CA ARG A 81 -12.83 8.16 -4.62
C ARG A 81 -13.46 9.51 -4.96
N SER A 82 -12.67 10.35 -5.68
CA SER A 82 -13.10 11.68 -6.14
C SER A 82 -13.25 11.78 -7.67
N SER A 83 -13.17 10.65 -8.39
CA SER A 83 -13.22 10.63 -9.86
C SER A 83 -14.63 10.94 -10.40
N PHE A 84 -14.70 11.43 -11.65
CA PHE A 84 -15.96 11.63 -12.34
C PHE A 84 -16.80 10.34 -12.41
N ARG A 85 -16.14 9.19 -12.67
CA ARG A 85 -16.78 7.88 -12.70
C ARG A 85 -17.41 7.51 -11.34
N SER A 86 -16.76 7.83 -10.24
CA SER A 86 -17.31 7.58 -8.89
C SER A 86 -18.48 8.52 -8.57
N LYS A 87 -18.45 9.76 -9.09
CA LYS A 87 -19.61 10.67 -9.00
C LYS A 87 -20.82 10.10 -9.76
N PHE A 88 -20.59 9.55 -10.95
CA PHE A 88 -21.63 8.87 -11.71
C PHE A 88 -22.16 7.63 -10.98
N LEU A 89 -21.28 6.79 -10.42
CA LEU A 89 -21.69 5.64 -9.61
C LEU A 89 -22.58 6.07 -8.42
N LYS A 90 -22.21 7.14 -7.72
CA LYS A 90 -23.01 7.68 -6.61
C LYS A 90 -24.45 7.98 -7.03
N LEU A 91 -24.70 8.43 -8.24
CA LEU A 91 -26.08 8.66 -8.75
C LEU A 91 -26.84 7.34 -8.93
N LEU A 92 -26.16 6.27 -9.37
CA LEU A 92 -26.77 4.98 -9.64
C LEU A 92 -27.07 4.15 -8.38
N ILE A 93 -26.32 4.33 -7.31
CA ILE A 93 -26.49 3.58 -6.07
C ILE A 93 -27.77 3.98 -5.36
N SER A 94 -28.53 2.96 -4.88
CA SER A 94 -29.67 3.14 -3.99
C SER A 94 -29.21 3.13 -2.55
N ALA A 95 -29.21 4.31 -1.89
CA ALA A 95 -28.88 4.44 -0.47
C ALA A 95 -29.57 5.67 0.14
N ASN A 96 -29.87 5.60 1.46
CA ASN A 96 -30.50 6.71 2.20
C ASN A 96 -29.56 7.92 2.24
N TYR A 97 -28.28 7.68 2.60
CA TYR A 97 -27.25 8.73 2.63
C TYR A 97 -26.07 8.33 1.77
N LYS A 98 -25.55 9.29 1.00
CA LYS A 98 -24.48 9.05 0.03
C LYS A 98 -23.36 10.07 0.22
N HIS A 99 -22.20 9.60 0.66
CA HIS A 99 -21.03 10.41 0.92
C HIS A 99 -19.94 10.13 -0.10
N GLN A 100 -19.21 11.18 -0.48
CA GLN A 100 -18.12 11.05 -1.46
C GLN A 100 -16.93 11.88 -1.04
N PHE A 101 -15.77 11.25 -1.05
CA PHE A 101 -14.48 11.87 -0.75
C PHE A 101 -14.17 13.01 -1.73
N SER A 102 -13.61 14.10 -1.20
CA SER A 102 -13.13 15.24 -1.97
C SER A 102 -11.68 15.54 -1.63
N LYS A 103 -10.80 15.39 -2.61
CA LYS A 103 -9.37 15.69 -2.45
C LYS A 103 -9.10 17.16 -2.09
N THR A 104 -9.94 18.07 -2.57
CA THR A 104 -9.77 19.52 -2.34
C THR A 104 -10.19 19.96 -0.95
N LYS A 105 -11.08 19.19 -0.29
CA LYS A 105 -11.56 19.51 1.08
C LYS A 105 -10.51 19.12 2.14
N TYR A 106 -9.74 18.05 1.90
CA TYR A 106 -8.83 17.47 2.90
C TYR A 106 -7.38 17.55 2.40
N GLN A 107 -6.83 18.77 2.33
CA GLN A 107 -5.45 19.01 1.88
C GLN A 107 -4.45 19.02 3.05
N ASN A 108 -3.16 18.92 2.74
CA ASN A 108 -2.03 19.10 3.65
C ASN A 108 -2.10 18.23 4.92
N ARG A 109 -2.46 16.97 4.77
CA ARG A 109 -2.54 15.95 5.83
C ARG A 109 -2.11 14.61 5.28
N HIS A 110 -1.76 13.68 6.16
CA HIS A 110 -1.56 12.30 5.76
C HIS A 110 -2.83 11.70 5.13
N GLN A 111 -2.69 10.82 4.15
CA GLN A 111 -3.83 10.24 3.41
C GLN A 111 -4.81 9.48 4.34
N VAL A 112 -4.29 8.85 5.39
CA VAL A 112 -5.10 8.22 6.45
C VAL A 112 -6.01 9.25 7.13
N GLU A 113 -5.45 10.40 7.52
CA GLU A 113 -6.22 11.48 8.15
C GLU A 113 -7.26 12.08 7.18
N LYS A 114 -6.91 12.20 5.89
CA LYS A 114 -7.86 12.66 4.87
C LYS A 114 -9.09 11.76 4.81
N TYR A 115 -8.90 10.44 4.80
CA TYR A 115 -9.99 9.47 4.78
C TYR A 115 -10.76 9.46 6.11
N ASN A 116 -10.06 9.53 7.22
CA ASN A 116 -10.68 9.58 8.54
C ASN A 116 -11.55 10.81 8.72
N ASN A 117 -11.05 11.99 8.35
CA ASN A 117 -11.81 13.24 8.42
C ASN A 117 -13.03 13.23 7.48
N PHE A 118 -12.91 12.60 6.31
CA PHE A 118 -14.04 12.40 5.41
C PHE A 118 -15.16 11.59 6.08
N VAL A 119 -14.84 10.51 6.77
CA VAL A 119 -15.83 9.71 7.51
C VAL A 119 -16.39 10.49 8.68
N ASN A 120 -15.55 11.15 9.46
CA ASN A 120 -15.97 11.97 10.61
C ASN A 120 -16.97 13.07 10.20
N ASP A 121 -16.62 13.85 9.17
CA ASP A 121 -17.51 14.90 8.65
C ASP A 121 -18.84 14.35 8.13
N SER A 122 -18.80 13.16 7.52
CA SER A 122 -20.00 12.52 6.98
C SER A 122 -20.97 12.02 8.06
N LEU A 123 -20.40 11.60 9.22
CA LEU A 123 -21.16 11.07 10.36
C LEU A 123 -21.44 12.11 11.46
N GLY A 124 -20.87 13.30 11.37
CA GLY A 124 -20.92 14.31 12.45
C GLY A 124 -20.20 13.81 13.71
N LYS A 125 -19.08 13.11 13.56
CA LYS A 125 -18.27 12.49 14.63
C LYS A 125 -16.83 13.00 14.61
N ASN A 126 -16.08 12.68 15.65
CA ASN A 126 -14.66 13.01 15.76
C ASN A 126 -13.86 11.80 16.29
N PHE A 127 -13.86 10.72 15.53
CA PHE A 127 -13.07 9.52 15.84
C PHE A 127 -11.59 9.75 15.47
N PRO A 128 -10.64 9.31 16.30
CA PRO A 128 -9.23 9.34 15.94
C PRO A 128 -8.96 8.37 14.78
N ALA A 129 -7.95 8.68 13.97
CA ALA A 129 -7.42 7.73 13.01
C ALA A 129 -6.55 6.70 13.76
N GLY A 130 -6.99 5.46 13.78
CA GLY A 130 -6.25 4.34 14.37
C GLY A 130 -5.09 3.84 13.50
N LYS A 131 -4.47 2.72 13.89
CA LYS A 131 -3.49 2.00 13.09
C LYS A 131 -4.12 1.44 11.82
N LEU A 132 -3.30 1.16 10.81
CA LEU A 132 -3.72 0.41 9.63
C LEU A 132 -4.12 -1.01 10.04
N VAL A 133 -5.19 -1.56 9.45
CA VAL A 133 -5.71 -2.88 9.81
C VAL A 133 -5.92 -3.71 8.55
N ILE A 134 -5.36 -4.92 8.53
CA ILE A 134 -5.60 -5.92 7.49
C ILE A 134 -5.91 -7.24 8.17
N PHE A 135 -7.01 -7.87 7.75
CA PHE A 135 -7.42 -9.19 8.25
C PHE A 135 -6.86 -10.27 7.34
N GLN A 136 -6.14 -11.22 7.92
CA GLN A 136 -5.56 -12.35 7.22
C GLN A 136 -6.33 -13.63 7.59
N HIS A 137 -6.44 -14.58 6.66
CA HIS A 137 -6.78 -15.93 7.02
C HIS A 137 -5.55 -16.59 7.67
N SER A 138 -5.77 -17.25 8.81
CA SER A 138 -4.75 -17.80 9.71
C SER A 138 -4.06 -19.08 9.21
N GLU A 139 -3.81 -19.23 7.92
CA GLU A 139 -2.85 -20.22 7.45
C GLU A 139 -1.46 -19.61 7.55
N PHE A 140 -0.83 -19.82 8.71
CA PHE A 140 0.58 -19.46 8.90
C PHE A 140 1.41 -20.18 7.83
N ILE A 141 2.02 -19.43 6.94
CA ILE A 141 3.09 -19.96 6.11
C ILE A 141 4.23 -20.24 7.08
N THR A 142 4.43 -21.53 7.39
CA THR A 142 5.61 -21.96 8.11
C THR A 142 6.81 -21.67 7.21
N ASN A 143 7.49 -20.57 7.47
CA ASN A 143 8.75 -20.28 6.82
C ASN A 143 9.79 -21.31 7.29
N ASN A 144 10.24 -22.15 6.37
CA ASN A 144 11.40 -23.03 6.59
C ASN A 144 12.72 -22.24 6.35
N ALA A 145 12.70 -20.94 6.51
CA ALA A 145 13.89 -20.10 6.39
C ALA A 145 14.86 -20.41 7.52
N SER A 146 16.14 -20.50 7.19
CA SER A 146 17.21 -20.74 8.17
C SER A 146 17.62 -19.47 8.93
N LEU A 147 17.40 -18.31 8.32
CA LEU A 147 17.69 -16.98 8.85
C LEU A 147 16.41 -16.13 8.89
N PRO A 148 16.39 -15.01 9.64
CA PRO A 148 15.34 -14.00 9.54
C PRO A 148 15.14 -13.53 8.09
N LEU A 149 13.93 -13.07 7.74
CA LEU A 149 13.57 -12.69 6.38
C LEU A 149 13.73 -11.20 6.12
N LEU A 150 14.53 -10.87 5.10
CA LEU A 150 14.60 -9.55 4.50
C LEU A 150 13.78 -9.51 3.22
N GLY A 151 12.70 -8.75 3.20
CA GLY A 151 11.99 -8.41 1.97
C GLY A 151 12.60 -7.19 1.28
N ILE A 152 12.69 -7.22 -0.05
CA ILE A 152 12.98 -6.03 -0.86
C ILE A 152 11.91 -5.84 -1.94
N ASN A 153 11.44 -4.60 -2.13
CA ASN A 153 10.46 -4.27 -3.17
C ASN A 153 10.96 -3.08 -4.01
N PRO A 154 11.64 -3.36 -5.13
CA PRO A 154 12.25 -2.33 -5.97
C PRO A 154 11.28 -1.61 -6.88
N GLY A 155 10.07 -2.15 -7.04
CA GLY A 155 9.06 -1.69 -7.98
C GLY A 155 8.23 -0.51 -7.50
N ALA A 156 7.58 0.16 -8.46
CA ALA A 156 6.57 1.17 -8.19
C ALA A 156 5.62 1.30 -9.40
N SER A 157 4.37 0.91 -9.23
CA SER A 157 3.33 1.02 -10.26
C SER A 157 2.97 2.47 -10.62
N TYR A 158 3.30 3.43 -9.74
CA TYR A 158 3.11 4.86 -10.01
C TYR A 158 3.92 5.33 -11.21
N GLY A 159 5.19 4.91 -11.32
CA GLY A 159 6.09 5.28 -12.41
C GLY A 159 7.56 5.15 -12.03
N SER A 160 8.43 5.24 -13.04
CA SER A 160 9.88 5.05 -12.90
C SER A 160 10.54 6.06 -11.96
N SER A 161 9.95 7.24 -11.78
CA SER A 161 10.49 8.27 -10.88
C SER A 161 10.57 7.86 -9.41
N LYS A 162 9.74 6.89 -8.96
CA LYS A 162 9.76 6.35 -7.60
C LYS A 162 10.69 5.15 -7.44
N ARG A 163 11.26 4.62 -8.52
CA ARG A 163 12.08 3.41 -8.49
C ARG A 163 13.51 3.76 -8.11
N TRP A 164 13.99 3.19 -6.99
CA TRP A 164 15.40 3.21 -6.68
C TRP A 164 16.15 2.20 -7.53
N TYR A 165 17.47 2.30 -7.60
CA TYR A 165 18.27 1.53 -8.55
C TYR A 165 18.43 0.07 -8.13
N PRO A 166 18.24 -0.91 -9.06
CA PRO A 166 18.37 -2.34 -8.76
C PRO A 166 19.74 -2.69 -8.15
N GLN A 167 20.81 -2.07 -8.64
CA GLN A 167 22.18 -2.29 -8.15
C GLN A 167 22.34 -1.84 -6.69
N GLU A 168 21.68 -0.77 -6.28
CA GLU A 168 21.73 -0.29 -4.91
C GLU A 168 20.93 -1.23 -3.98
N PHE A 169 19.73 -1.69 -4.40
CA PHE A 169 19.00 -2.74 -3.67
C PHE A 169 19.84 -3.99 -3.47
N ALA A 170 20.46 -4.49 -4.55
CA ALA A 170 21.32 -5.69 -4.51
C ALA A 170 22.55 -5.50 -3.61
N GLN A 171 23.13 -4.29 -3.55
CA GLN A 171 24.24 -4.01 -2.65
C GLN A 171 23.85 -4.06 -1.18
N VAL A 172 22.69 -3.49 -0.83
CA VAL A 172 22.19 -3.56 0.56
C VAL A 172 21.85 -4.99 0.93
N ALA A 173 21.10 -5.68 0.06
CA ALA A 173 20.72 -7.08 0.29
C ALA A 173 21.94 -7.98 0.44
N ALA A 174 22.96 -7.83 -0.41
CA ALA A 174 24.20 -8.60 -0.29
C ALA A 174 24.98 -8.35 1.01
N LYS A 175 24.98 -7.11 1.53
CA LYS A 175 25.59 -6.81 2.84
C LYS A 175 24.83 -7.41 4.02
N LEU A 176 23.54 -7.71 3.85
CA LEU A 176 22.67 -8.29 4.88
C LEU A 176 22.50 -9.80 4.72
N SER A 177 22.98 -10.41 3.63
CA SER A 177 22.75 -11.83 3.31
C SER A 177 23.40 -12.82 4.28
N SER A 178 24.37 -12.40 5.08
CA SER A 178 24.88 -13.22 6.19
C SER A 178 23.92 -13.34 7.37
N ASP A 179 23.03 -12.36 7.54
CA ASP A 179 22.13 -12.23 8.67
C ASP A 179 20.65 -12.53 8.30
N TYR A 180 20.33 -12.52 6.99
CA TYR A 180 18.96 -12.65 6.47
C TYR A 180 18.88 -13.51 5.22
N ASP A 181 17.81 -14.28 5.09
CA ASP A 181 17.34 -14.82 3.81
C ASP A 181 16.54 -13.74 3.06
N ILE A 182 16.80 -13.58 1.77
CA ILE A 182 16.29 -12.44 0.99
C ILE A 182 15.07 -12.85 0.17
N VAL A 183 14.03 -12.03 0.18
CA VAL A 183 12.83 -12.19 -0.67
C VAL A 183 12.62 -10.94 -1.52
N ILE A 184 12.55 -11.12 -2.85
CA ILE A 184 12.33 -10.03 -3.80
C ILE A 184 10.84 -10.01 -4.20
N PHE A 185 10.16 -8.91 -3.94
CA PHE A 185 8.75 -8.69 -4.29
C PHE A 185 8.61 -7.73 -5.47
N GLY A 186 7.51 -7.86 -6.20
CA GLY A 186 7.14 -6.96 -7.28
C GLY A 186 5.98 -7.49 -8.11
N SER A 187 5.40 -6.61 -8.94
CA SER A 187 4.39 -6.98 -9.93
C SER A 187 5.03 -7.68 -11.15
N PRO A 188 4.25 -8.38 -11.99
CA PRO A 188 4.77 -8.98 -13.22
C PRO A 188 5.50 -8.00 -14.15
N ASP A 189 5.06 -6.74 -14.18
CA ASP A 189 5.70 -5.68 -15.00
C ASP A 189 7.10 -5.26 -14.48
N GLU A 190 7.56 -5.85 -13.38
CA GLU A 190 8.82 -5.51 -12.70
C GLU A 190 9.86 -6.65 -12.78
N GLU A 191 9.60 -7.70 -13.59
CA GLU A 191 10.50 -8.83 -13.75
C GLU A 191 11.91 -8.42 -14.20
N ASP A 192 12.05 -7.44 -15.09
CA ASP A 192 13.36 -7.00 -15.58
C ASP A 192 14.18 -6.36 -14.47
N ILE A 193 13.53 -5.60 -13.57
CA ILE A 193 14.19 -5.02 -12.39
C ILE A 193 14.67 -6.14 -11.45
N ALA A 194 13.85 -7.16 -11.25
CA ALA A 194 14.20 -8.31 -10.42
C ALA A 194 15.39 -9.10 -11.01
N LYS A 195 15.42 -9.33 -12.32
CA LYS A 195 16.56 -9.99 -13.02
C LYS A 195 17.87 -9.23 -12.84
N ASP A 196 17.82 -7.89 -12.89
CA ASP A 196 19.01 -7.06 -12.64
C ASP A 196 19.52 -7.20 -11.20
N ILE A 197 18.60 -7.30 -10.23
CA ILE A 197 18.94 -7.55 -8.82
C ILE A 197 19.55 -8.94 -8.67
N GLU A 198 18.90 -10.00 -9.19
CA GLU A 198 19.39 -11.38 -9.13
C GLU A 198 20.80 -11.50 -9.74
N LYS A 199 21.01 -10.93 -10.93
CA LYS A 199 22.34 -10.91 -11.57
C LYS A 199 23.39 -10.27 -10.67
N SER A 200 23.05 -9.18 -9.99
CA SER A 200 23.96 -8.49 -9.06
C SER A 200 24.22 -9.31 -7.80
N LEU A 201 23.21 -9.98 -7.22
CA LEU A 201 23.34 -10.87 -6.06
C LEU A 201 24.24 -12.07 -6.40
N ILE A 202 23.99 -12.75 -7.53
CA ILE A 202 24.81 -13.87 -8.00
C ILE A 202 26.27 -13.44 -8.18
N GLY A 203 26.50 -12.28 -8.82
CA GLY A 203 27.85 -11.73 -9.02
C GLY A 203 28.57 -11.39 -7.70
N LYS A 204 27.86 -11.30 -6.58
CA LYS A 204 28.41 -11.09 -5.23
C LYS A 204 28.45 -12.38 -4.39
N GLY A 205 28.11 -13.53 -4.98
CA GLY A 205 28.12 -14.83 -4.31
C GLY A 205 26.95 -15.07 -3.36
N VAL A 206 25.89 -14.28 -3.42
CA VAL A 206 24.67 -14.46 -2.61
C VAL A 206 23.81 -15.56 -3.23
N THR A 207 23.46 -16.58 -2.45
CA THR A 207 22.68 -17.73 -2.89
C THR A 207 21.35 -17.90 -2.11
N ASN A 208 21.23 -17.29 -0.93
CA ASN A 208 20.08 -17.37 -0.05
C ASN A 208 19.07 -16.26 -0.37
N TYR A 209 18.51 -16.32 -1.58
CA TYR A 209 17.43 -15.42 -1.99
C TYR A 209 16.33 -16.15 -2.75
N GLN A 210 15.13 -15.60 -2.70
CA GLN A 210 13.96 -16.03 -3.46
C GLN A 210 13.38 -14.87 -4.25
N ASN A 211 13.14 -15.06 -5.55
CA ASN A 211 12.46 -14.09 -6.40
C ASN A 211 10.97 -14.45 -6.54
N LEU A 212 10.09 -13.65 -5.91
CA LEU A 212 8.63 -13.77 -5.95
C LEU A 212 7.97 -12.74 -6.88
N VAL A 213 8.72 -11.99 -7.66
CA VAL A 213 8.19 -10.98 -8.59
C VAL A 213 7.25 -11.64 -9.60
N GLY A 214 6.00 -11.16 -9.66
CA GLY A 214 4.95 -11.70 -10.52
C GLY A 214 4.39 -13.07 -10.11
N LYS A 215 4.82 -13.64 -8.97
CA LYS A 215 4.47 -15.01 -8.56
C LYS A 215 3.52 -15.09 -7.37
N THR A 216 3.11 -13.96 -6.81
CA THR A 216 2.21 -13.92 -5.66
C THR A 216 0.84 -13.37 -6.04
N THR A 217 -0.22 -13.93 -5.49
CA THR A 217 -1.51 -13.27 -5.34
C THR A 217 -1.40 -12.12 -4.33
N ILE A 218 -2.42 -11.27 -4.25
CA ILE A 218 -2.44 -10.19 -3.23
C ILE A 218 -2.48 -10.76 -1.82
N GLU A 219 -3.21 -11.85 -1.62
CA GLU A 219 -3.30 -12.51 -0.31
C GLU A 219 -1.95 -13.13 0.11
N GLU A 220 -1.28 -13.84 -0.79
CA GLU A 220 0.08 -14.35 -0.56
C GLU A 220 1.07 -13.20 -0.30
N LEU A 221 0.98 -12.10 -1.05
CA LEU A 221 1.82 -10.92 -0.83
C LEU A 221 1.62 -10.34 0.58
N ILE A 222 0.38 -10.22 1.05
CA ILE A 222 0.05 -9.75 2.40
C ILE A 222 0.68 -10.69 3.44
N ASN A 223 0.48 -12.01 3.30
CA ASN A 223 1.01 -13.01 4.22
C ASN A 223 2.54 -13.00 4.25
N GLN A 224 3.18 -12.97 3.08
CA GLN A 224 4.64 -12.93 2.96
C GLN A 224 5.24 -11.66 3.59
N ILE A 225 4.66 -10.48 3.32
CA ILE A 225 5.14 -9.23 3.90
C ILE A 225 4.95 -9.21 5.41
N SER A 226 3.83 -9.73 5.93
CA SER A 226 3.58 -9.75 7.38
C SER A 226 4.52 -10.68 8.15
N SER A 227 5.15 -11.63 7.47
CA SER A 227 6.11 -12.57 8.06
C SER A 227 7.58 -12.11 7.97
N LEU A 228 7.84 -10.93 7.42
CA LEU A 228 9.19 -10.38 7.32
C LEU A 228 9.71 -9.84 8.65
N ASP A 229 10.99 -10.01 8.89
CA ASP A 229 11.71 -9.40 10.01
C ASP A 229 12.25 -8.01 9.66
N LEU A 230 12.41 -7.74 8.36
CA LEU A 230 12.88 -6.46 7.82
C LEU A 230 12.36 -6.24 6.40
N PHE A 231 11.96 -5.01 6.07
CA PHE A 231 11.53 -4.66 4.72
C PHE A 231 12.22 -3.40 4.21
N ILE A 232 12.80 -3.46 3.01
CA ILE A 232 13.39 -2.31 2.31
C ILE A 232 12.62 -2.08 1.02
N THR A 233 11.98 -0.92 0.89
CA THR A 233 11.04 -0.65 -0.21
C THR A 233 11.07 0.81 -0.64
N GLY A 234 10.59 1.10 -1.85
CA GLY A 234 10.20 2.45 -2.23
C GLY A 234 8.82 2.85 -1.68
N ASP A 235 8.40 4.08 -1.92
CA ASP A 235 7.02 4.56 -1.68
C ASP A 235 6.03 3.81 -2.60
N SER A 236 5.47 2.73 -2.10
CA SER A 236 4.67 1.76 -2.84
C SER A 236 3.55 1.13 -2.00
N GLY A 237 2.62 0.42 -2.65
CA GLY A 237 1.55 -0.30 -1.93
C GLY A 237 2.06 -1.28 -0.86
N PRO A 238 3.06 -2.13 -1.16
CA PRO A 238 3.69 -3.04 -0.20
C PRO A 238 4.23 -2.36 1.06
N MET A 239 4.73 -1.13 0.98
CA MET A 239 5.14 -0.35 2.15
C MET A 239 4.01 -0.18 3.18
N HIS A 240 2.78 0.05 2.71
CA HIS A 240 1.62 0.20 3.60
C HIS A 240 1.15 -1.14 4.18
N LEU A 241 1.36 -2.26 3.46
CA LEU A 241 1.13 -3.61 4.00
C LEU A 241 2.09 -3.87 5.17
N ALA A 242 3.37 -3.58 4.99
CA ALA A 242 4.37 -3.70 6.05
C ALA A 242 4.03 -2.81 7.26
N ALA A 243 3.55 -1.58 7.02
CA ALA A 243 3.12 -0.69 8.09
C ALA A 243 1.89 -1.23 8.85
N ALA A 244 0.93 -1.83 8.16
CA ALA A 244 -0.23 -2.47 8.79
C ALA A 244 0.16 -3.65 9.68
N SER A 245 1.20 -4.40 9.30
CA SER A 245 1.74 -5.54 10.04
C SER A 245 2.85 -5.15 11.03
N GLN A 246 3.17 -3.85 11.17
CA GLN A 246 4.24 -3.33 12.05
C GLN A 246 5.62 -3.95 11.78
N VAL A 247 5.88 -4.32 10.52
CA VAL A 247 7.18 -4.86 10.10
C VAL A 247 8.22 -3.75 10.11
N PRO A 248 9.43 -3.97 10.67
CA PRO A 248 10.54 -3.02 10.58
C PRO A 248 10.81 -2.64 9.12
N THR A 249 10.70 -1.35 8.79
CA THR A 249 10.69 -0.91 7.38
C THR A 249 11.59 0.26 7.11
N VAL A 250 12.46 0.14 6.12
CA VAL A 250 13.22 1.26 5.52
C VAL A 250 12.56 1.63 4.21
N ALA A 251 11.99 2.83 4.13
CA ALA A 251 11.31 3.32 2.95
C ALA A 251 12.12 4.40 2.22
N ILE A 252 12.28 4.25 0.92
CA ILE A 252 13.04 5.15 0.06
C ILE A 252 12.06 6.07 -0.65
N PHE A 253 12.14 7.36 -0.36
CA PHE A 253 11.30 8.39 -0.94
C PHE A 253 12.07 9.31 -1.89
N GLY A 254 11.46 9.59 -3.02
CA GLY A 254 12.02 10.49 -4.03
C GLY A 254 11.06 11.62 -4.41
N PRO A 255 10.28 11.50 -5.49
CA PRO A 255 9.51 12.59 -6.07
C PRO A 255 8.21 12.92 -5.35
N THR A 256 7.82 12.14 -4.36
CA THR A 256 6.51 12.19 -3.70
C THR A 256 6.57 12.79 -2.30
N ARG A 257 5.41 13.09 -1.74
CA ARG A 257 5.24 13.67 -0.42
C ARG A 257 5.22 12.59 0.65
N ASP A 258 6.30 12.42 1.37
CA ASP A 258 6.38 11.50 2.50
C ASP A 258 5.46 11.92 3.66
N ASP A 259 5.23 13.20 3.87
CA ASP A 259 4.26 13.73 4.84
C ASP A 259 2.81 13.32 4.55
N GLU A 260 2.49 12.98 3.30
CA GLU A 260 1.15 12.53 2.91
C GLU A 260 0.98 11.01 2.84
N THR A 261 2.06 10.24 2.63
CA THR A 261 1.99 8.79 2.32
C THR A 261 3.04 7.93 3.02
N SER A 262 3.65 8.40 4.10
CA SER A 262 4.60 7.59 4.88
C SER A 262 3.94 6.40 5.58
N GLN A 263 4.75 5.59 6.28
CA GLN A 263 4.32 4.40 7.03
C GLN A 263 3.52 4.80 8.26
N TRP A 264 2.22 4.95 8.12
CA TRP A 264 1.33 5.43 9.16
C TRP A 264 1.41 4.59 10.45
N MET A 265 1.76 5.24 11.56
CA MET A 265 1.86 4.64 12.90
C MET A 265 2.70 3.35 12.98
N ASN A 266 3.66 3.17 12.07
CA ASN A 266 4.68 2.14 12.21
C ASN A 266 5.92 2.74 12.90
N GLU A 267 6.04 2.52 14.21
CA GLU A 267 7.14 3.05 15.03
C GLU A 267 8.50 2.42 14.67
N LYS A 268 8.48 1.22 14.07
CA LYS A 268 9.68 0.53 13.59
C LYS A 268 9.93 0.85 12.11
N SER A 269 9.89 2.13 11.75
CA SER A 269 10.10 2.52 10.35
C SER A 269 10.95 3.78 10.24
N VAL A 270 11.68 3.87 9.14
CA VAL A 270 12.52 5.02 8.81
C VAL A 270 12.41 5.36 7.34
N ILE A 271 12.50 6.66 7.01
CA ILE A 271 12.48 7.16 5.65
C ILE A 271 13.90 7.60 5.27
N VAL A 272 14.36 7.13 4.12
CA VAL A 272 15.58 7.61 3.46
C VAL A 272 15.19 8.45 2.26
N LYS A 273 15.58 9.73 2.26
CA LYS A 273 15.30 10.67 1.17
C LYS A 273 16.41 11.71 1.03
N LYS A 274 16.48 12.34 -0.13
CA LYS A 274 17.28 13.56 -0.35
C LYS A 274 16.38 14.78 -0.40
N THR A 275 16.89 15.92 -0.06
CA THR A 275 16.18 17.21 -0.20
C THR A 275 16.76 17.95 -1.39
N LEU A 276 15.94 18.21 -2.41
CA LEU A 276 16.30 18.90 -3.64
C LEU A 276 15.22 19.93 -3.98
N ASP A 277 15.60 21.03 -4.60
CA ASP A 277 14.69 22.13 -4.97
C ASP A 277 13.53 21.67 -5.88
N CYS A 278 13.73 20.59 -6.64
CA CYS A 278 12.70 20.01 -7.51
C CYS A 278 11.72 19.06 -6.78
N GLN A 279 11.87 18.83 -5.47
CA GLN A 279 11.00 17.95 -4.70
C GLN A 279 10.01 18.73 -3.83
N PRO A 280 8.78 18.20 -3.67
CA PRO A 280 8.19 17.04 -4.37
C PRO A 280 7.63 17.42 -5.74
N CYS A 281 8.09 16.79 -6.82
CA CYS A 281 7.59 17.11 -8.17
C CYS A 281 6.31 16.34 -8.55
N MET A 282 5.98 15.25 -7.85
CA MET A 282 4.79 14.43 -8.10
C MET A 282 4.66 13.91 -9.55
N GLN A 283 5.78 13.78 -10.27
CA GLN A 283 5.78 13.31 -11.66
C GLN A 283 6.05 11.81 -11.75
N ARG A 284 5.44 11.14 -12.73
CA ARG A 284 5.61 9.70 -12.96
C ARG A 284 6.97 9.33 -13.55
N THR A 285 7.58 10.27 -14.26
CA THR A 285 8.91 10.20 -14.83
C THR A 285 9.66 11.46 -14.43
N CYS A 286 10.96 11.40 -14.22
CA CYS A 286 11.74 12.59 -13.86
C CYS A 286 11.73 13.62 -15.00
N PRO A 287 11.12 14.80 -14.82
CA PRO A 287 11.02 15.81 -15.89
C PRO A 287 12.37 16.43 -16.23
N LEU A 288 13.30 16.43 -15.26
CA LEU A 288 14.66 16.97 -15.41
C LEU A 288 15.67 15.90 -15.84
N GLN A 289 15.24 14.67 -16.07
CA GLN A 289 16.04 13.51 -16.52
C GLN A 289 17.23 13.13 -15.65
N HIS A 290 17.60 13.89 -14.63
CA HIS A 290 18.75 13.58 -13.76
C HIS A 290 18.45 12.53 -12.69
N HIS A 291 17.19 12.39 -12.26
CA HIS A 291 16.68 11.46 -11.24
C HIS A 291 17.44 11.49 -9.90
N ASN A 292 18.01 12.65 -9.55
CA ASN A 292 18.90 12.80 -8.40
C ASN A 292 18.24 12.50 -7.06
N CYS A 293 16.91 12.67 -6.93
CA CYS A 293 16.17 12.30 -5.72
C CYS A 293 16.28 10.81 -5.36
N MET A 294 16.55 9.94 -6.36
CA MET A 294 16.82 8.52 -6.18
C MET A 294 18.31 8.19 -6.35
N LYS A 295 18.96 8.79 -7.37
CA LYS A 295 20.36 8.49 -7.74
C LYS A 295 21.36 8.83 -6.63
N LEU A 296 21.10 9.88 -5.85
CA LEU A 296 21.98 10.30 -4.77
C LEU A 296 21.82 9.50 -3.49
N ILE A 297 20.75 8.73 -3.33
CA ILE A 297 20.62 7.76 -2.23
C ILE A 297 21.51 6.56 -2.56
N LYS A 298 22.44 6.24 -1.65
CA LYS A 298 23.41 5.17 -1.85
C LYS A 298 23.12 3.97 -0.95
N ALA A 299 23.51 2.80 -1.42
CA ALA A 299 23.37 1.55 -0.66
C ALA A 299 24.04 1.61 0.71
N SER A 300 25.15 2.31 0.87
CA SER A 300 25.81 2.51 2.17
C SER A 300 24.91 3.25 3.15
N GLU A 301 24.28 4.32 2.73
CA GLU A 301 23.37 5.13 3.56
C GLU A 301 22.15 4.30 3.99
N VAL A 302 21.52 3.56 3.06
CA VAL A 302 20.38 2.69 3.37
C VAL A 302 20.81 1.55 4.32
N PHE A 303 21.97 0.97 4.12
CA PHE A 303 22.52 -0.07 4.99
C PHE A 303 22.77 0.46 6.43
N ASP A 304 23.39 1.64 6.57
CA ASP A 304 23.69 2.23 7.88
C ASP A 304 22.41 2.56 8.66
N VAL A 305 21.41 3.13 7.98
CA VAL A 305 20.08 3.40 8.53
C VAL A 305 19.39 2.08 8.93
N THR A 306 19.48 1.05 8.09
CA THR A 306 18.92 -0.27 8.39
C THR A 306 19.55 -0.87 9.65
N LYS A 307 20.89 -0.85 9.77
CA LYS A 307 21.59 -1.36 10.97
C LYS A 307 21.23 -0.58 12.23
N SER A 308 20.93 0.70 12.12
CA SER A 308 20.45 1.50 13.26
C SER A 308 19.04 1.10 13.68
N LEU A 309 18.13 0.86 12.69
CA LEU A 309 16.75 0.47 12.96
C LEU A 309 16.63 -0.87 13.69
N ILE A 310 17.45 -1.87 13.33
CA ILE A 310 17.40 -3.21 13.92
C ILE A 310 18.13 -3.37 15.25
N LYS A 311 18.88 -2.36 15.70
CA LYS A 311 19.55 -2.35 17.02
C LYS A 311 18.66 -1.89 18.15
N HIS A 312 17.53 -1.28 17.85
CA HIS A 312 16.51 -0.78 18.76
C HIS A 312 15.26 -1.64 18.74
#